data_4bd0c39a723bd8d5e463d1d5f45d5c94
#
_entry.id   4bd0c39a723bd8d5e463d1d5f45d5c94
#
_cell.length_a   1.000
_cell.length_b   1.000
_cell.length_c   1.000
_cell.angle_alpha   90.00
_cell.angle_beta   90.00
_cell.angle_gamma   90.00
#
_symmetry.space_group_name_H-M   'P 1'
#
loop_
_entity.id
_entity.type
_entity.pdbx_description
1 polymer ?
#
loop_
_entity_poly.entity_id
_entity_poly.type
_entity_poly.pdbx_seq_one_letter_code
_entity_poly.pdbx_strand_id
1 'polypeptide(L)'
;VWGVASSAYQVEGTDPDDGRGKNVWDEFVRSGRVYEQQTADVSCDHMHRYKEDFALMRLLGIKNYRFSLSWSRILPAGTGKVNEKAVQMYRDMILCMKENGIRPFITMFHWEFPYELFKKGGWLNEDVVEWFGEYAKVVAENFSDLCTDFITINEPQCAIGLGHLSGVHAPGMQYSVPETFQMAHNLMKAHGQAVINLRKYAKQKIRVGYAPTCGVAYPASEGTKDIEAAKKVYFGFDNPMDNWTWNVAWFSDPVFLGEYPKDGLEKFAPYLPEITKEDMELIHQPLDFMGQNIYNGYMIRCGKDGEPEYVDRAPGAAKTGTGWPVTPEALYYGIRFLTERYHLPLYITENGMSDLDNISADGQVHDSERITFLDAYLGAVQRAVNEGMPVIGYFLWTFLDNFEWAEGYKERFGLVYVDYTTQRRIAKDSAYWYREVMKMNGENLSCNQPCKEILFMNPVFTHNIWGGTRLNREFGYPIE
;
A
#
# COMPACT_ATOMS: atom_id res chain seq x y z
N VAL A 1 1.99 -15.23 6.54
CA VAL A 1 1.71 -15.17 5.08
C VAL A 1 2.75 -14.27 4.43
N TRP A 2 3.42 -14.78 3.38
CA TRP A 2 4.34 -14.02 2.53
C TRP A 2 3.70 -13.82 1.16
N GLY A 3 3.70 -12.62 0.63
CA GLY A 3 3.10 -12.32 -0.67
C GLY A 3 3.70 -11.12 -1.36
N VAL A 4 3.13 -10.80 -2.51
CA VAL A 4 3.38 -9.58 -3.27
C VAL A 4 2.07 -8.89 -3.61
N ALA A 5 2.12 -7.60 -3.92
CA ALA A 5 0.94 -6.81 -4.25
C ALA A 5 1.04 -6.14 -5.62
N SER A 6 -0.10 -5.74 -6.16
CA SER A 6 -0.25 -4.78 -7.27
C SER A 6 -1.65 -4.17 -7.27
N SER A 7 -1.91 -3.25 -8.19
CA SER A 7 -3.25 -2.71 -8.45
C SER A 7 -3.62 -2.77 -9.94
N ALA A 8 -4.92 -2.88 -10.22
CA ALA A 8 -5.44 -3.08 -11.57
C ALA A 8 -4.97 -2.00 -12.55
N TYR A 9 -5.22 -0.72 -12.25
CA TYR A 9 -4.84 0.37 -13.15
C TYR A 9 -3.35 0.42 -13.45
N GLN A 10 -2.52 0.07 -12.47
CA GLN A 10 -1.06 0.16 -12.59
C GLN A 10 -0.45 -0.95 -13.46
N VAL A 11 -1.12 -2.12 -13.59
CA VAL A 11 -0.52 -3.27 -14.28
C VAL A 11 -1.31 -3.80 -15.47
N GLU A 12 -2.65 -3.64 -15.49
CA GLU A 12 -3.51 -4.38 -16.43
C GLU A 12 -3.41 -3.91 -17.88
N GLY A 13 -3.36 -2.59 -18.08
CA GLY A 13 -3.55 -1.99 -19.40
C GLY A 13 -5.04 -1.87 -19.78
N THR A 14 -5.30 -1.46 -21.00
CA THR A 14 -6.65 -1.28 -21.56
C THR A 14 -6.82 -2.06 -22.86
N ASP A 15 -7.99 -2.66 -23.05
CA ASP A 15 -8.43 -3.25 -24.30
C ASP A 15 -9.71 -2.53 -24.76
N PRO A 16 -9.72 -1.90 -25.95
CA PRO A 16 -10.92 -1.20 -26.47
C PRO A 16 -12.15 -2.09 -26.56
N ASP A 17 -11.98 -3.41 -26.70
CA ASP A 17 -13.05 -4.36 -26.92
C ASP A 17 -13.53 -5.08 -25.64
N ASP A 18 -12.95 -4.78 -24.49
CA ASP A 18 -13.30 -5.42 -23.22
C ASP A 18 -14.57 -4.86 -22.57
N GLY A 19 -15.04 -3.72 -23.05
CA GLY A 19 -16.25 -3.07 -22.57
C GLY A 19 -16.07 -2.32 -21.25
N ARG A 20 -14.83 -2.04 -20.81
CA ARG A 20 -14.51 -1.25 -19.63
C ARG A 20 -15.05 0.17 -19.76
N GLY A 21 -15.70 0.68 -18.71
CA GLY A 21 -16.00 2.10 -18.56
C GLY A 21 -14.75 2.90 -18.21
N LYS A 22 -14.79 4.20 -18.43
CA LYS A 22 -13.72 5.10 -17.98
C LYS A 22 -13.71 5.24 -16.46
N ASN A 23 -12.50 5.41 -15.90
CA ASN A 23 -12.31 5.85 -14.52
C ASN A 23 -11.65 7.25 -14.47
N VAL A 24 -11.50 7.80 -13.27
CA VAL A 24 -10.94 9.15 -13.09
C VAL A 24 -9.47 9.24 -13.52
N TRP A 25 -8.71 8.15 -13.47
CA TRP A 25 -7.32 8.12 -13.94
C TRP A 25 -7.20 8.19 -15.45
N ASP A 26 -8.15 7.63 -16.21
CA ASP A 26 -8.16 7.73 -17.68
C ASP A 26 -8.26 9.18 -18.16
N GLU A 27 -9.00 10.02 -17.41
CA GLU A 27 -9.09 11.44 -17.72
C GLU A 27 -7.87 12.21 -17.16
N PHE A 28 -7.38 11.83 -15.98
CA PHE A 28 -6.24 12.49 -15.34
C PHE A 28 -4.95 12.35 -16.15
N VAL A 29 -4.64 11.17 -16.68
CA VAL A 29 -3.42 10.96 -17.49
C VAL A 29 -3.42 11.80 -18.77
N ARG A 30 -4.60 12.14 -19.29
CA ARG A 30 -4.77 13.01 -20.48
C ARG A 30 -4.66 14.50 -20.14
N SER A 31 -4.64 14.87 -18.86
CA SER A 31 -4.50 16.28 -18.42
C SER A 31 -3.07 16.82 -18.52
N GLY A 32 -2.07 15.98 -18.84
CA GLY A 32 -0.66 16.35 -18.92
C GLY A 32 0.03 16.48 -17.56
N ARG A 33 -0.60 16.05 -16.46
CA ARG A 33 -0.07 16.16 -15.09
C ARG A 33 0.74 14.93 -14.63
N VAL A 34 0.76 13.87 -15.41
CA VAL A 34 1.60 12.71 -15.19
C VAL A 34 2.98 12.98 -15.79
N TYR A 35 4.02 12.47 -15.14
CA TYR A 35 5.40 12.58 -15.59
C TYR A 35 5.54 12.22 -17.07
N GLU A 36 6.19 13.08 -17.85
CA GLU A 36 6.36 12.93 -19.30
C GLU A 36 5.07 12.65 -20.09
N GLN A 37 3.90 13.00 -19.54
CA GLN A 37 2.57 12.75 -20.12
C GLN A 37 2.29 11.25 -20.41
N GLN A 38 2.92 10.38 -19.63
CA GLN A 38 2.78 8.93 -19.76
C GLN A 38 1.36 8.49 -19.38
N THR A 39 0.91 7.36 -19.95
CA THR A 39 -0.41 6.77 -19.69
C THR A 39 -0.27 5.31 -19.28
N ALA A 40 -1.30 4.76 -18.64
CA ALA A 40 -1.39 3.34 -18.28
C ALA A 40 -2.11 2.50 -19.36
N ASP A 41 -2.25 3.01 -20.59
CA ASP A 41 -3.01 2.33 -21.65
C ASP A 41 -2.49 0.92 -21.97
N VAL A 42 -1.19 0.70 -21.86
CA VAL A 42 -0.56 -0.62 -21.97
C VAL A 42 -0.04 -1.11 -20.62
N SER A 43 0.67 -0.25 -19.89
CA SER A 43 1.34 -0.55 -18.63
C SER A 43 2.20 -1.83 -18.69
N CYS A 44 1.89 -2.85 -17.88
CA CYS A 44 2.54 -4.16 -17.92
C CYS A 44 1.80 -5.15 -18.82
N ASP A 45 0.72 -4.74 -19.47
CA ASP A 45 -0.10 -5.63 -20.30
C ASP A 45 -0.53 -6.92 -19.54
N HIS A 46 -0.69 -6.80 -18.21
CA HIS A 46 -0.94 -7.95 -17.32
C HIS A 46 -2.24 -8.68 -17.70
N MET A 47 -3.24 -7.94 -18.17
CA MET A 47 -4.51 -8.50 -18.59
C MET A 47 -4.35 -9.59 -19.68
N HIS A 48 -3.38 -9.44 -20.58
CA HIS A 48 -3.08 -10.45 -21.63
C HIS A 48 -1.97 -11.42 -21.21
N ARG A 49 -1.10 -11.03 -20.24
CA ARG A 49 0.11 -11.77 -19.84
C ARG A 49 0.04 -12.40 -18.46
N TYR A 50 -1.11 -12.37 -17.78
CA TYR A 50 -1.23 -12.89 -16.41
C TYR A 50 -0.78 -14.35 -16.26
N LYS A 51 -0.92 -15.18 -17.31
CA LYS A 51 -0.47 -16.58 -17.29
C LYS A 51 1.06 -16.68 -17.18
N GLU A 52 1.79 -15.82 -17.89
CA GLU A 52 3.26 -15.72 -17.81
C GLU A 52 3.67 -15.19 -16.43
N ASP A 53 2.98 -14.14 -15.97
CA ASP A 53 3.28 -13.49 -14.69
C ASP A 53 3.02 -14.44 -13.51
N PHE A 54 1.94 -15.22 -13.52
CA PHE A 54 1.68 -16.20 -12.45
C PHE A 54 2.60 -17.43 -12.53
N ALA A 55 3.03 -17.83 -13.73
CA ALA A 55 4.06 -18.85 -13.87
C ALA A 55 5.40 -18.36 -13.29
N LEU A 56 5.76 -17.08 -13.50
CA LEU A 56 6.94 -16.46 -12.93
C LEU A 56 6.82 -16.34 -11.39
N MET A 57 5.67 -15.94 -10.85
CA MET A 57 5.41 -15.94 -9.41
C MET A 57 5.65 -17.33 -8.81
N ARG A 58 5.14 -18.39 -9.45
CA ARG A 58 5.36 -19.77 -9.01
C ARG A 58 6.85 -20.14 -9.00
N LEU A 59 7.61 -19.78 -10.04
CA LEU A 59 9.06 -20.01 -10.11
C LEU A 59 9.81 -19.28 -8.98
N LEU A 60 9.34 -18.09 -8.61
CA LEU A 60 9.86 -17.29 -7.50
C LEU A 60 9.31 -17.71 -6.13
N GLY A 61 8.52 -18.80 -6.05
CA GLY A 61 8.00 -19.32 -4.79
C GLY A 61 6.92 -18.45 -4.12
N ILE A 62 6.34 -17.48 -4.83
CA ILE A 62 5.28 -16.59 -4.34
C ILE A 62 3.98 -17.39 -4.26
N LYS A 63 3.37 -17.41 -3.07
CA LYS A 63 2.15 -18.19 -2.77
C LYS A 63 0.93 -17.34 -2.47
N ASN A 64 1.08 -16.03 -2.37
CA ASN A 64 -0.02 -15.13 -2.08
C ASN A 64 0.12 -13.87 -2.93
N TYR A 65 -0.97 -13.45 -3.54
CA TYR A 65 -0.99 -12.26 -4.37
C TYR A 65 -2.18 -11.37 -4.03
N ARG A 66 -1.88 -10.15 -3.59
CA ARG A 66 -2.86 -9.09 -3.40
C ARG A 66 -2.95 -8.27 -4.67
N PHE A 67 -4.14 -8.17 -5.23
CA PHE A 67 -4.41 -7.39 -6.44
C PHE A 67 -5.75 -6.66 -6.30
N SER A 68 -5.97 -5.61 -7.06
CA SER A 68 -7.25 -4.94 -7.06
C SER A 68 -8.10 -5.34 -8.27
N LEU A 69 -9.40 -5.15 -8.14
CA LEU A 69 -10.34 -5.22 -9.25
C LEU A 69 -10.59 -3.81 -9.78
N SER A 70 -10.74 -3.65 -11.08
CA SER A 70 -11.17 -2.39 -11.67
C SER A 70 -12.69 -2.27 -11.59
N TRP A 71 -13.19 -1.36 -10.76
CA TRP A 71 -14.62 -1.12 -10.59
C TRP A 71 -15.29 -0.78 -11.92
N SER A 72 -14.71 0.16 -12.70
CA SER A 72 -15.25 0.56 -14.00
C SER A 72 -15.14 -0.53 -15.09
N ARG A 73 -14.32 -1.57 -14.88
CA ARG A 73 -14.27 -2.72 -15.77
C ARG A 73 -15.43 -3.66 -15.51
N ILE A 74 -15.76 -3.90 -14.24
CA ILE A 74 -16.86 -4.78 -13.81
C ILE A 74 -18.22 -4.10 -13.99
N LEU A 75 -18.33 -2.83 -13.63
CA LEU A 75 -19.53 -2.00 -13.77
C LEU A 75 -19.17 -0.75 -14.61
N PRO A 76 -19.30 -0.80 -15.94
CA PRO A 76 -18.85 0.28 -16.83
C PRO A 76 -19.44 1.66 -16.54
N ALA A 77 -20.69 1.72 -16.06
CA ALA A 77 -21.33 2.94 -15.60
C ALA A 77 -21.14 3.20 -14.09
N GLY A 78 -20.38 2.35 -13.41
CA GLY A 78 -20.20 2.35 -11.96
C GLY A 78 -21.30 1.61 -11.19
N THR A 79 -22.49 1.49 -11.78
CA THR A 79 -23.66 0.78 -11.26
C THR A 79 -24.43 0.12 -12.39
N GLY A 80 -25.40 -0.74 -12.06
CA GLY A 80 -26.36 -1.33 -12.98
C GLY A 80 -25.80 -2.50 -13.77
N LYS A 81 -25.63 -2.38 -15.09
CA LYS A 81 -25.29 -3.52 -15.94
C LYS A 81 -23.85 -4.01 -15.70
N VAL A 82 -23.73 -5.28 -15.31
CA VAL A 82 -22.45 -5.98 -15.15
C VAL A 82 -21.82 -6.27 -16.51
N ASN A 83 -20.51 -6.06 -16.62
CA ASN A 83 -19.72 -6.49 -17.76
C ASN A 83 -19.29 -7.95 -17.55
N GLU A 84 -20.04 -8.88 -18.09
CA GLU A 84 -19.81 -10.32 -17.93
C GLU A 84 -18.46 -10.77 -18.51
N LYS A 85 -17.93 -10.08 -19.53
CA LYS A 85 -16.59 -10.36 -20.06
C LYS A 85 -15.52 -10.07 -19.02
N ALA A 86 -15.63 -8.96 -18.32
CA ALA A 86 -14.70 -8.57 -17.27
C ALA A 86 -14.79 -9.53 -16.06
N VAL A 87 -16.00 -9.91 -15.67
CA VAL A 87 -16.20 -10.91 -14.61
C VAL A 87 -15.51 -12.22 -14.99
N GLN A 88 -15.75 -12.71 -16.21
CA GLN A 88 -15.12 -13.96 -16.66
C GLN A 88 -13.58 -13.83 -16.71
N MET A 89 -13.04 -12.73 -17.21
CA MET A 89 -11.60 -12.47 -17.23
C MET A 89 -10.98 -12.54 -15.83
N TYR A 90 -11.55 -11.86 -14.84
CA TYR A 90 -11.04 -11.92 -13.46
C TYR A 90 -11.20 -13.31 -12.84
N ARG A 91 -12.28 -14.03 -13.15
CA ARG A 91 -12.43 -15.42 -12.73
C ARG A 91 -11.34 -16.31 -13.31
N ASP A 92 -11.03 -16.16 -14.60
CA ASP A 92 -9.94 -16.91 -15.28
C ASP A 92 -8.58 -16.57 -14.68
N MET A 93 -8.32 -15.30 -14.36
CA MET A 93 -7.10 -14.89 -13.65
C MET A 93 -6.99 -15.56 -12.28
N ILE A 94 -8.07 -15.55 -11.48
CA ILE A 94 -8.09 -16.17 -10.14
C ILE A 94 -7.91 -17.70 -10.24
N LEU A 95 -8.54 -18.35 -11.20
CA LEU A 95 -8.35 -19.78 -11.45
C LEU A 95 -6.89 -20.09 -11.83
N CYS A 96 -6.31 -19.29 -12.71
CA CYS A 96 -4.90 -19.42 -13.10
C CYS A 96 -3.95 -19.20 -11.90
N MET A 97 -4.23 -18.24 -11.00
CA MET A 97 -3.49 -18.11 -9.74
C MET A 97 -3.54 -19.41 -8.94
N LYS A 98 -4.73 -19.97 -8.73
CA LYS A 98 -4.92 -21.22 -7.96
C LYS A 98 -4.22 -22.41 -8.58
N GLU A 99 -4.24 -22.54 -9.92
CA GLU A 99 -3.48 -23.56 -10.66
C GLU A 99 -1.96 -23.42 -10.46
N ASN A 100 -1.47 -22.19 -10.25
CA ASN A 100 -0.07 -21.92 -9.94
C ASN A 100 0.24 -21.98 -8.42
N GLY A 101 -0.72 -22.38 -7.58
CA GLY A 101 -0.55 -22.47 -6.13
C GLY A 101 -0.53 -21.11 -5.42
N ILE A 102 -1.09 -20.08 -6.04
CA ILE A 102 -1.16 -18.72 -5.52
C ILE A 102 -2.54 -18.46 -4.94
N ARG A 103 -2.58 -18.02 -3.67
CA ARG A 103 -3.81 -17.59 -2.99
C ARG A 103 -4.11 -16.14 -3.34
N PRO A 104 -5.32 -15.83 -3.84
CA PRO A 104 -5.73 -14.47 -4.15
C PRO A 104 -6.15 -13.71 -2.90
N PHE A 105 -5.82 -12.40 -2.85
CA PHE A 105 -6.34 -11.39 -1.93
C PHE A 105 -6.88 -10.24 -2.78
N ILE A 106 -8.18 -10.00 -2.72
CA ILE A 106 -8.85 -9.00 -3.56
C ILE A 106 -8.97 -7.66 -2.83
N THR A 107 -8.42 -6.61 -3.40
CA THR A 107 -8.71 -5.22 -3.04
C THR A 107 -9.81 -4.69 -3.96
N MET A 108 -10.92 -4.21 -3.40
CA MET A 108 -12.06 -3.76 -4.21
C MET A 108 -11.82 -2.39 -4.82
N PHE A 109 -11.32 -1.44 -4.02
CA PHE A 109 -11.05 -0.08 -4.47
C PHE A 109 -9.59 0.29 -4.24
N HIS A 110 -8.87 0.57 -5.34
CA HIS A 110 -7.51 1.06 -5.36
C HIS A 110 -7.40 2.28 -6.28
N TRP A 111 -8.21 3.32 -5.97
CA TRP A 111 -8.24 4.68 -6.53
C TRP A 111 -8.90 4.82 -7.91
N GLU A 112 -9.29 3.73 -8.54
CA GLU A 112 -9.98 3.71 -9.83
C GLU A 112 -11.49 3.99 -9.67
N PHE A 113 -11.84 5.24 -9.42
CA PHE A 113 -13.25 5.62 -9.27
C PHE A 113 -13.93 5.75 -10.64
N PRO A 114 -15.12 5.14 -10.89
CA PRO A 114 -15.81 5.23 -12.17
C PRO A 114 -16.14 6.68 -12.56
N TYR A 115 -15.73 7.06 -13.76
CA TYR A 115 -15.89 8.44 -14.23
C TYR A 115 -17.35 8.87 -14.36
N GLU A 116 -18.25 7.95 -14.72
CA GLU A 116 -19.70 8.22 -14.78
C GLU A 116 -20.29 8.58 -13.41
N LEU A 117 -19.79 7.97 -12.33
CA LEU A 117 -20.19 8.32 -10.96
C LEU A 117 -19.50 9.60 -10.48
N PHE A 118 -18.27 9.85 -10.92
CA PHE A 118 -17.58 11.11 -10.64
C PHE A 118 -18.36 12.31 -11.21
N LYS A 119 -18.90 12.20 -12.42
CA LYS A 119 -19.78 13.25 -13.01
C LYS A 119 -21.07 13.50 -12.22
N LYS A 120 -21.49 12.55 -11.38
CA LYS A 120 -22.63 12.69 -10.47
C LYS A 120 -22.26 13.21 -9.08
N GLY A 121 -21.01 13.64 -8.88
CA GLY A 121 -20.52 14.19 -7.62
C GLY A 121 -19.50 13.30 -6.89
N GLY A 122 -19.23 12.09 -7.37
CA GLY A 122 -18.19 11.22 -6.83
C GLY A 122 -18.38 10.92 -5.34
N TRP A 123 -17.31 10.98 -4.57
CA TRP A 123 -17.34 10.76 -3.13
C TRP A 123 -18.14 11.82 -2.35
N LEU A 124 -18.40 12.99 -2.94
CA LEU A 124 -19.22 14.03 -2.30
C LEU A 124 -20.71 13.69 -2.33
N ASN A 125 -21.17 12.93 -3.31
CA ASN A 125 -22.55 12.48 -3.40
C ASN A 125 -22.81 11.34 -2.42
N GLU A 126 -23.81 11.47 -1.55
CA GLU A 126 -24.16 10.46 -0.53
C GLU A 126 -24.59 9.11 -1.13
N ASP A 127 -25.15 9.10 -2.35
CA ASP A 127 -25.50 7.86 -3.07
C ASP A 127 -24.29 6.95 -3.30
N VAL A 128 -23.05 7.46 -3.15
CA VAL A 128 -21.81 6.65 -3.29
C VAL A 128 -21.79 5.47 -2.33
N VAL A 129 -22.45 5.57 -1.20
CA VAL A 129 -22.59 4.48 -0.22
C VAL A 129 -23.32 3.30 -0.85
N GLU A 130 -24.44 3.59 -1.54
CA GLU A 130 -25.21 2.55 -2.24
C GLU A 130 -24.47 2.05 -3.49
N TRP A 131 -23.84 2.94 -4.26
CA TRP A 131 -23.08 2.56 -5.45
C TRP A 131 -21.94 1.60 -5.12
N PHE A 132 -21.18 1.90 -4.07
CA PHE A 132 -20.09 1.02 -3.64
C PHE A 132 -20.61 -0.27 -3.00
N GLY A 133 -21.76 -0.20 -2.32
CA GLY A 133 -22.49 -1.37 -1.81
C GLY A 133 -22.97 -2.29 -2.93
N GLU A 134 -23.49 -1.75 -4.03
CA GLU A 134 -23.88 -2.53 -5.22
C GLU A 134 -22.64 -3.22 -5.85
N TYR A 135 -21.55 -2.48 -6.00
CA TYR A 135 -20.29 -3.05 -6.47
C TYR A 135 -19.79 -4.20 -5.56
N ALA A 136 -19.85 -4.01 -4.24
CA ALA A 136 -19.50 -5.05 -3.28
C ALA A 136 -20.36 -6.31 -3.40
N LYS A 137 -21.67 -6.15 -3.67
CA LYS A 137 -22.56 -7.27 -3.95
C LYS A 137 -22.11 -8.03 -5.19
N VAL A 138 -21.86 -7.32 -6.31
CA VAL A 138 -21.40 -7.95 -7.56
C VAL A 138 -20.08 -8.69 -7.35
N VAL A 139 -19.13 -8.10 -6.61
CA VAL A 139 -17.85 -8.75 -6.25
C VAL A 139 -18.09 -10.03 -5.44
N ALA A 140 -18.93 -9.99 -4.42
CA ALA A 140 -19.24 -11.15 -3.59
C ALA A 140 -19.88 -12.29 -4.40
N GLU A 141 -20.90 -11.97 -5.20
CA GLU A 141 -21.62 -12.95 -6.01
C GLU A 141 -20.74 -13.62 -7.08
N ASN A 142 -19.70 -12.92 -7.58
CA ASN A 142 -18.91 -13.41 -8.70
C ASN A 142 -17.54 -13.97 -8.31
N PHE A 143 -16.97 -13.62 -7.15
CA PHE A 143 -15.62 -14.01 -6.82
C PHE A 143 -15.45 -14.71 -5.48
N SER A 144 -16.45 -14.68 -4.60
CA SER A 144 -16.31 -15.26 -3.25
C SER A 144 -16.24 -16.79 -3.23
N ASP A 145 -16.63 -17.48 -4.31
CA ASP A 145 -16.40 -18.93 -4.49
C ASP A 145 -14.93 -19.26 -4.80
N LEU A 146 -14.17 -18.30 -5.30
CA LEU A 146 -12.77 -18.47 -5.69
C LEU A 146 -11.78 -17.81 -4.72
N CYS A 147 -12.19 -16.73 -4.06
CA CYS A 147 -11.38 -15.94 -3.13
C CYS A 147 -12.07 -15.83 -1.77
N THR A 148 -11.29 -15.90 -0.68
CA THR A 148 -11.79 -15.78 0.68
C THR A 148 -11.37 -14.49 1.38
N ASP A 149 -10.44 -13.71 0.81
CA ASP A 149 -9.82 -12.58 1.47
C ASP A 149 -10.08 -11.30 0.67
N PHE A 150 -10.80 -10.36 1.28
CA PHE A 150 -11.21 -9.11 0.66
C PHE A 150 -10.74 -7.92 1.47
N ILE A 151 -10.26 -6.89 0.79
CA ILE A 151 -9.94 -5.57 1.33
C ILE A 151 -10.88 -4.59 0.62
N THR A 152 -11.66 -3.84 1.38
CA THR A 152 -12.66 -2.94 0.80
C THR A 152 -12.03 -1.75 0.10
N ILE A 153 -11.16 -1.03 0.81
CA ILE A 153 -10.56 0.22 0.35
C ILE A 153 -9.06 0.20 0.67
N ASN A 154 -8.26 0.58 -0.34
CA ASN A 154 -6.85 0.88 -0.19
C ASN A 154 -6.64 2.38 -0.03
N GLU A 155 -5.91 2.77 1.01
CA GLU A 155 -5.40 4.12 1.26
C GLU A 155 -6.43 5.24 1.02
N PRO A 156 -7.45 5.36 1.84
CA PRO A 156 -8.41 6.45 1.75
C PRO A 156 -7.74 7.82 1.85
N GLN A 157 -6.61 7.91 2.55
CA GLN A 157 -5.77 9.10 2.67
C GLN A 157 -5.34 9.63 1.30
N CYS A 158 -4.88 8.72 0.43
CA CYS A 158 -4.45 9.09 -0.92
C CYS A 158 -5.65 9.47 -1.80
N ALA A 159 -6.73 8.69 -1.74
CA ALA A 159 -7.94 8.98 -2.52
C ALA A 159 -8.49 10.38 -2.20
N ILE A 160 -8.58 10.73 -0.93
CA ILE A 160 -9.12 12.04 -0.50
C ILE A 160 -8.02 13.12 -0.54
N GLY A 161 -6.87 12.88 0.08
CA GLY A 161 -5.81 13.88 0.22
C GLY A 161 -5.14 14.25 -1.09
N LEU A 162 -4.70 13.25 -1.85
CA LEU A 162 -4.00 13.51 -3.12
C LEU A 162 -4.97 13.77 -4.27
N GLY A 163 -6.10 13.07 -4.30
CA GLY A 163 -7.06 13.19 -5.40
C GLY A 163 -7.97 14.40 -5.32
N HIS A 164 -8.43 14.76 -4.12
CA HIS A 164 -9.52 15.74 -3.95
C HIS A 164 -9.10 16.98 -3.15
N LEU A 165 -8.09 16.92 -2.26
CA LEU A 165 -7.62 18.09 -1.52
C LEU A 165 -6.46 18.78 -2.23
N SER A 166 -5.37 18.07 -2.54
CA SER A 166 -4.20 18.63 -3.21
C SER A 166 -4.29 18.59 -4.75
N GLY A 167 -5.01 17.64 -5.29
CA GLY A 167 -5.22 17.47 -6.73
C GLY A 167 -4.01 16.95 -7.50
N VAL A 168 -3.01 16.36 -6.81
CA VAL A 168 -1.81 15.80 -7.46
C VAL A 168 -2.05 14.40 -8.02
N HIS A 169 -3.13 13.73 -7.61
CA HIS A 169 -3.62 12.47 -8.18
C HIS A 169 -5.01 12.66 -8.77
N ALA A 170 -5.51 11.64 -9.51
CA ALA A 170 -6.87 11.63 -10.03
C ALA A 170 -7.92 11.71 -8.88
N PRO A 171 -9.02 12.44 -9.08
CA PRO A 171 -9.46 13.15 -10.29
C PRO A 171 -8.74 14.48 -10.51
N GLY A 172 -7.82 14.89 -9.65
CA GLY A 172 -7.04 16.10 -9.81
C GLY A 172 -7.78 17.39 -9.48
N MET A 173 -8.72 17.28 -8.56
CA MET A 173 -9.53 18.40 -8.09
C MET A 173 -8.94 19.00 -6.82
N GLN A 174 -9.35 20.22 -6.51
CA GLN A 174 -9.03 20.90 -5.26
C GLN A 174 -10.34 21.38 -4.64
N TYR A 175 -10.95 20.51 -3.83
CA TYR A 175 -12.15 20.82 -3.10
C TYR A 175 -11.83 21.58 -1.80
N SER A 176 -12.83 22.24 -1.24
CA SER A 176 -12.71 22.88 0.07
C SER A 176 -12.52 21.83 1.18
N VAL A 177 -11.97 22.28 2.31
CA VAL A 177 -11.76 21.40 3.47
C VAL A 177 -13.06 20.74 3.95
N PRO A 178 -14.21 21.46 4.09
CA PRO A 178 -15.48 20.82 4.45
C PRO A 178 -15.94 19.75 3.46
N GLU A 179 -15.81 20.02 2.14
CA GLU A 179 -16.19 19.03 1.12
C GLU A 179 -15.31 17.77 1.22
N THR A 180 -14.01 17.91 1.49
CA THR A 180 -13.11 16.74 1.65
C THR A 180 -13.40 15.95 2.93
N PHE A 181 -13.83 16.59 4.03
CA PHE A 181 -14.32 15.88 5.21
C PHE A 181 -15.61 15.10 4.91
N GLN A 182 -16.55 15.70 4.16
CA GLN A 182 -17.76 15.01 3.73
C GLN A 182 -17.42 13.79 2.85
N MET A 183 -16.50 13.95 1.89
CA MET A 183 -16.04 12.85 1.03
C MET A 183 -15.42 11.71 1.84
N ALA A 184 -14.55 12.04 2.81
CA ALA A 184 -13.94 11.06 3.69
C ALA A 184 -14.99 10.30 4.51
N HIS A 185 -15.98 11.00 5.03
CA HIS A 185 -17.07 10.41 5.78
C HIS A 185 -17.91 9.47 4.91
N ASN A 186 -18.30 9.90 3.72
CA ASN A 186 -19.03 9.07 2.76
C ASN A 186 -18.22 7.84 2.33
N LEU A 187 -16.91 7.97 2.13
CA LEU A 187 -16.03 6.86 1.80
C LEU A 187 -15.99 5.80 2.91
N MET A 188 -15.95 6.23 4.19
CA MET A 188 -16.01 5.30 5.31
C MET A 188 -17.39 4.66 5.48
N LYS A 189 -18.48 5.38 5.21
CA LYS A 189 -19.85 4.81 5.13
C LYS A 189 -19.92 3.76 4.02
N ALA A 190 -19.34 4.06 2.84
CA ALA A 190 -19.27 3.13 1.72
C ALA A 190 -18.46 1.86 2.07
N HIS A 191 -17.36 2.00 2.84
CA HIS A 191 -16.64 0.86 3.41
C HIS A 191 -17.57 -0.05 4.23
N GLY A 192 -18.32 0.51 5.17
CA GLY A 192 -19.23 -0.26 6.03
C GLY A 192 -20.32 -0.96 5.22
N GLN A 193 -20.93 -0.27 4.27
CA GLN A 193 -21.93 -0.88 3.37
C GLN A 193 -21.33 -2.01 2.53
N ALA A 194 -20.07 -1.85 2.08
CA ALA A 194 -19.37 -2.91 1.35
C ALA A 194 -19.14 -4.16 2.22
N VAL A 195 -18.74 -3.99 3.48
CA VAL A 195 -18.57 -5.12 4.42
C VAL A 195 -19.87 -5.88 4.59
N ILE A 196 -20.98 -5.17 4.80
CA ILE A 196 -22.32 -5.78 4.93
C ILE A 196 -22.65 -6.60 3.68
N ASN A 197 -22.49 -6.00 2.50
CA ASN A 197 -22.88 -6.65 1.24
C ASN A 197 -21.93 -7.80 0.87
N LEU A 198 -20.62 -7.66 1.09
CA LEU A 198 -19.67 -8.76 0.91
C LEU A 198 -20.10 -9.98 1.73
N ARG A 199 -20.40 -9.82 3.02
CA ARG A 199 -20.79 -10.92 3.90
C ARG A 199 -22.15 -11.51 3.56
N LYS A 200 -23.11 -10.65 3.19
CA LYS A 200 -24.48 -11.06 2.85
C LYS A 200 -24.55 -11.90 1.58
N TYR A 201 -23.76 -11.55 0.57
CA TYR A 201 -23.84 -12.15 -0.76
C TYR A 201 -22.70 -13.14 -1.06
N ALA A 202 -21.77 -13.33 -0.13
CA ALA A 202 -20.69 -14.30 -0.29
C ALA A 202 -21.23 -15.73 -0.36
N LYS A 203 -20.64 -16.53 -1.27
CA LYS A 203 -20.99 -17.95 -1.48
C LYS A 203 -20.33 -18.90 -0.46
N GLN A 204 -19.37 -18.39 0.31
CA GLN A 204 -18.69 -19.12 1.37
C GLN A 204 -18.22 -18.13 2.47
N LYS A 205 -17.70 -18.68 3.57
CA LYS A 205 -17.11 -17.82 4.63
C LYS A 205 -15.92 -17.06 4.06
N ILE A 206 -15.94 -15.75 4.21
CA ILE A 206 -14.89 -14.83 3.78
C ILE A 206 -14.28 -14.12 4.97
N ARG A 207 -13.10 -13.52 4.76
CA ARG A 207 -12.46 -12.58 5.66
C ARG A 207 -12.41 -11.21 4.98
N VAL A 208 -12.74 -10.18 5.72
CA VAL A 208 -12.80 -8.81 5.22
C VAL A 208 -11.89 -7.93 6.06
N GLY A 209 -11.10 -7.10 5.40
CA GLY A 209 -10.24 -6.09 6.01
C GLY A 209 -10.35 -4.74 5.31
N TYR A 210 -9.55 -3.80 5.81
CA TYR A 210 -9.44 -2.42 5.36
C TYR A 210 -7.97 -2.02 5.42
N ALA A 211 -7.44 -1.27 4.45
CA ALA A 211 -6.00 -1.03 4.32
C ALA A 211 -5.67 0.47 4.19
N PRO A 212 -5.63 1.23 5.29
CA PRO A 212 -5.14 2.60 5.30
C PRO A 212 -3.61 2.68 5.17
N THR A 213 -3.10 3.90 4.96
CA THR A 213 -1.67 4.24 5.00
C THR A 213 -1.38 5.36 5.99
N CYS A 214 -0.12 5.62 6.26
CA CYS A 214 0.33 6.79 7.01
C CYS A 214 1.87 6.91 7.01
N GLY A 215 2.38 8.11 7.28
CA GLY A 215 3.74 8.28 7.76
C GLY A 215 3.80 7.98 9.26
N VAL A 216 4.68 7.08 9.68
CA VAL A 216 4.75 6.66 11.09
C VAL A 216 5.67 7.58 11.90
N ALA A 217 5.14 8.16 12.98
CA ALA A 217 6.00 8.77 13.99
C ALA A 217 6.65 7.66 14.84
N TYR A 218 7.97 7.57 14.86
CA TYR A 218 8.70 6.59 15.64
C TYR A 218 9.66 7.27 16.64
N PRO A 219 9.91 6.68 17.82
CA PRO A 219 10.68 7.33 18.88
C PRO A 219 12.19 7.37 18.57
N ALA A 220 12.87 8.42 19.03
CA ALA A 220 14.32 8.57 18.92
C ALA A 220 15.09 7.61 19.84
N SER A 221 14.44 7.06 20.85
CA SER A 221 14.99 6.04 21.74
C SER A 221 13.90 5.08 22.24
N GLU A 222 14.31 3.97 22.84
CA GLU A 222 13.38 3.01 23.49
C GLU A 222 12.89 3.51 24.86
N GLY A 223 13.24 4.72 25.26
CA GLY A 223 12.78 5.35 26.49
C GLY A 223 11.28 5.66 26.45
N THR A 224 10.58 5.41 27.57
CA THR A 224 9.13 5.58 27.66
C THR A 224 8.67 6.98 27.23
N LYS A 225 9.43 8.03 27.55
CA LYS A 225 9.08 9.40 27.18
C LYS A 225 9.08 9.63 25.68
N ASP A 226 10.08 9.10 24.96
CA ASP A 226 10.15 9.22 23.51
C ASP A 226 9.06 8.40 22.84
N ILE A 227 8.76 7.20 23.38
CA ILE A 227 7.68 6.34 22.87
C ILE A 227 6.31 7.03 23.01
N GLU A 228 6.01 7.62 24.18
CA GLU A 228 4.75 8.33 24.39
C GLU A 228 4.66 9.61 23.54
N ALA A 229 5.77 10.33 23.36
CA ALA A 229 5.84 11.48 22.46
C ALA A 229 5.55 11.07 20.99
N ALA A 230 6.15 9.96 20.53
CA ALA A 230 5.89 9.43 19.19
C ALA A 230 4.42 9.00 19.00
N LYS A 231 3.82 8.30 19.99
CA LYS A 231 2.39 7.94 19.96
C LYS A 231 1.47 9.16 19.91
N LYS A 232 1.79 10.19 20.72
CA LYS A 232 1.03 11.46 20.72
C LYS A 232 1.01 12.09 19.34
N VAL A 233 2.15 12.11 18.64
CA VAL A 233 2.23 12.64 17.27
C VAL A 233 1.54 11.71 16.26
N TYR A 234 1.69 10.40 16.39
CA TYR A 234 1.18 9.43 15.43
C TYR A 234 -0.35 9.41 15.33
N PHE A 235 -1.02 9.49 16.47
CA PHE A 235 -2.48 9.45 16.55
C PHE A 235 -3.13 10.83 16.71
N GLY A 236 -2.40 11.82 17.22
CA GLY A 236 -2.91 13.14 17.51
C GLY A 236 -2.97 14.09 16.32
N PHE A 237 -3.56 15.26 16.54
CA PHE A 237 -3.75 16.29 15.52
C PHE A 237 -2.97 17.60 15.79
N ASP A 238 -2.14 17.63 16.83
CA ASP A 238 -1.31 18.80 17.20
C ASP A 238 0.03 18.86 16.47
N ASN A 239 0.17 18.06 15.42
CA ASN A 239 1.37 17.95 14.60
C ASN A 239 1.57 19.22 13.75
N PRO A 240 2.78 19.83 13.68
CA PRO A 240 3.05 20.95 12.77
C PRO A 240 2.91 20.60 11.27
N MET A 241 3.02 19.32 10.92
CA MET A 241 2.75 18.82 9.55
C MET A 241 1.27 18.51 9.33
N ASP A 242 0.38 19.27 9.96
CA ASP A 242 -1.04 19.05 10.08
C ASP A 242 -1.77 19.03 8.74
N ASN A 243 -1.64 17.91 8.05
CA ASN A 243 -2.54 17.52 6.99
C ASN A 243 -3.42 16.39 7.52
N TRP A 244 -4.64 16.70 7.91
CA TRP A 244 -5.58 15.75 8.51
C TRP A 244 -5.80 14.50 7.65
N THR A 245 -5.66 14.62 6.34
CA THR A 245 -5.82 13.49 5.41
C THR A 245 -4.75 12.41 5.60
N TRP A 246 -3.62 12.73 6.22
CA TRP A 246 -2.56 11.76 6.50
C TRP A 246 -2.58 11.21 7.93
N ASN A 247 -3.54 11.66 8.75
CA ASN A 247 -3.68 11.13 10.10
C ASN A 247 -4.27 9.72 10.08
N VAL A 248 -3.58 8.76 10.69
CA VAL A 248 -4.02 7.37 10.71
C VAL A 248 -5.29 7.17 11.54
N ALA A 249 -5.42 7.88 12.66
CA ALA A 249 -6.57 7.72 13.57
C ALA A 249 -7.87 8.24 12.93
N TRP A 250 -7.81 9.31 12.12
CA TRP A 250 -8.99 9.83 11.45
C TRP A 250 -9.70 8.80 10.57
N PHE A 251 -8.93 7.99 9.84
CA PHE A 251 -9.47 6.97 8.94
C PHE A 251 -9.57 5.58 9.56
N SER A 252 -8.96 5.36 10.72
CA SER A 252 -8.94 4.03 11.34
C SER A 252 -9.85 3.92 12.56
N ASP A 253 -9.90 4.94 13.44
CA ASP A 253 -10.74 4.89 14.65
C ASP A 253 -12.22 4.68 14.31
N PRO A 254 -12.86 5.40 13.36
CA PRO A 254 -14.25 5.15 13.02
C PRO A 254 -14.52 3.72 12.57
N VAL A 255 -13.58 3.12 11.83
CA VAL A 255 -13.70 1.77 11.29
C VAL A 255 -13.46 0.70 12.35
N PHE A 256 -12.42 0.86 13.18
CA PHE A 256 -12.00 -0.17 14.13
C PHE A 256 -12.55 0.02 15.55
N LEU A 257 -12.81 1.27 15.98
CA LEU A 257 -13.30 1.61 17.33
C LEU A 257 -14.75 2.10 17.35
N GLY A 258 -15.31 2.49 16.20
CA GLY A 258 -16.68 2.99 16.09
C GLY A 258 -16.87 4.45 16.52
N GLU A 259 -15.78 5.21 16.65
CA GLU A 259 -15.82 6.63 16.99
C GLU A 259 -14.66 7.39 16.33
N TYR A 260 -14.88 8.65 15.97
CA TYR A 260 -13.81 9.54 15.54
C TYR A 260 -12.95 9.99 16.73
N PRO A 261 -11.64 10.29 16.50
CA PRO A 261 -10.78 10.85 17.54
C PRO A 261 -11.34 12.16 18.10
N LYS A 262 -11.45 12.27 19.43
CA LYS A 262 -12.06 13.43 20.10
C LYS A 262 -11.33 14.73 19.84
N ASP A 263 -10.00 14.71 19.91
CA ASP A 263 -9.14 15.85 19.61
C ASP A 263 -9.29 16.31 18.13
N GLY A 264 -9.43 15.37 17.21
CA GLY A 264 -9.76 15.67 15.82
C GLY A 264 -11.14 16.30 15.64
N LEU A 265 -12.17 15.75 16.30
CA LEU A 265 -13.52 16.31 16.27
C LEU A 265 -13.56 17.75 16.84
N GLU A 266 -12.87 18.01 17.92
CA GLU A 266 -12.76 19.36 18.52
C GLU A 266 -12.03 20.32 17.59
N LYS A 267 -10.88 19.92 17.07
CA LYS A 267 -10.06 20.76 16.19
C LYS A 267 -10.76 21.14 14.89
N PHE A 268 -11.42 20.17 14.26
CA PHE A 268 -12.02 20.35 12.94
C PHE A 268 -13.52 20.65 12.96
N ALA A 269 -14.12 20.86 14.15
CA ALA A 269 -15.55 21.08 14.33
C ALA A 269 -16.22 22.03 13.29
N PRO A 270 -15.59 23.17 12.89
CA PRO A 270 -16.21 24.08 11.90
C PRO A 270 -16.29 23.51 10.46
N TYR A 271 -15.59 22.42 10.18
CA TYR A 271 -15.45 21.84 8.83
C TYR A 271 -16.11 20.47 8.68
N LEU A 272 -16.58 19.90 9.77
CA LEU A 272 -17.11 18.54 9.79
C LEU A 272 -18.53 18.48 9.20
N PRO A 273 -18.87 17.39 8.49
CA PRO A 273 -20.25 17.08 8.18
C PRO A 273 -21.03 16.74 9.46
N GLU A 274 -22.34 16.64 9.33
CA GLU A 274 -23.12 15.96 10.36
C GLU A 274 -22.69 14.49 10.46
N ILE A 275 -22.39 14.05 11.67
CA ILE A 275 -21.99 12.66 11.96
C ILE A 275 -23.05 12.07 12.89
N THR A 276 -23.86 11.18 12.35
CA THR A 276 -24.94 10.56 13.12
C THR A 276 -24.49 9.25 13.77
N LYS A 277 -25.27 8.78 14.73
CA LYS A 277 -25.04 7.49 15.36
C LYS A 277 -25.21 6.34 14.33
N GLU A 278 -26.16 6.48 13.46
CA GLU A 278 -26.44 5.55 12.35
C GLU A 278 -25.27 5.45 11.39
N ASP A 279 -24.62 6.56 11.08
CA ASP A 279 -23.38 6.58 10.29
C ASP A 279 -22.27 5.77 10.96
N MET A 280 -22.07 5.97 12.28
CA MET A 280 -21.04 5.26 13.00
C MET A 280 -21.35 3.75 13.12
N GLU A 281 -22.63 3.37 13.31
CA GLU A 281 -23.05 1.96 13.25
C GLU A 281 -22.84 1.33 11.87
N LEU A 282 -23.02 2.11 10.79
CA LEU A 282 -22.73 1.67 9.42
C LEU A 282 -21.22 1.51 9.19
N ILE A 283 -20.40 2.47 9.59
CA ILE A 283 -18.95 2.45 9.39
C ILE A 283 -18.29 1.32 10.17
N HIS A 284 -18.65 1.16 11.44
CA HIS A 284 -18.06 0.19 12.37
C HIS A 284 -18.61 -1.21 12.16
N GLN A 285 -18.26 -1.85 11.05
CA GLN A 285 -18.59 -3.26 10.82
C GLN A 285 -17.44 -4.17 11.30
N PRO A 286 -17.73 -5.33 11.89
CA PRO A 286 -16.71 -6.26 12.33
C PRO A 286 -15.77 -6.66 11.18
N LEU A 287 -14.46 -6.52 11.38
CA LEU A 287 -13.42 -6.91 10.43
C LEU A 287 -12.63 -8.10 10.97
N ASP A 288 -12.07 -8.90 10.05
CA ASP A 288 -11.29 -10.09 10.39
C ASP A 288 -9.80 -9.79 10.53
N PHE A 289 -9.34 -8.68 9.97
CA PHE A 289 -7.97 -8.21 10.05
C PHE A 289 -7.87 -6.72 9.71
N MET A 290 -6.82 -6.08 10.20
CA MET A 290 -6.36 -4.78 9.76
C MET A 290 -5.30 -4.97 8.67
N GLY A 291 -5.44 -4.30 7.54
CA GLY A 291 -4.36 -4.06 6.60
C GLY A 291 -3.69 -2.73 6.92
N GLN A 292 -2.40 -2.61 6.65
CA GLN A 292 -1.70 -1.34 6.78
C GLN A 292 -0.56 -1.25 5.77
N ASN A 293 -0.54 -0.14 5.02
CA ASN A 293 0.58 0.21 4.15
C ASN A 293 1.55 1.09 4.94
N ILE A 294 2.81 0.66 5.06
CA ILE A 294 3.85 1.41 5.78
C ILE A 294 5.12 1.41 4.95
N TYR A 295 5.57 2.58 4.53
CA TYR A 295 6.79 2.75 3.74
C TYR A 295 7.90 3.47 4.49
N ASN A 296 7.54 4.48 5.28
CA ASN A 296 8.50 5.33 5.98
C ASN A 296 7.87 6.02 7.19
N GLY A 297 8.69 6.83 7.85
CA GLY A 297 8.24 7.63 8.98
C GLY A 297 9.24 8.72 9.35
N TYR A 298 8.98 9.37 10.46
CA TYR A 298 9.78 10.45 11.00
C TYR A 298 10.04 10.24 12.51
N MET A 299 11.23 10.65 12.93
CA MET A 299 11.72 10.42 14.28
C MET A 299 11.22 11.51 15.24
N ILE A 300 10.73 11.08 16.39
CA ILE A 300 10.22 11.95 17.45
C ILE A 300 10.96 11.68 18.74
N ARG A 301 11.33 12.74 19.46
CA ARG A 301 11.80 12.67 20.84
C ARG A 301 10.91 13.49 21.76
N CYS A 302 10.99 13.22 23.04
CA CYS A 302 10.43 14.07 24.08
C CYS A 302 11.38 15.26 24.32
N GLY A 303 10.92 16.47 24.04
CA GLY A 303 11.66 17.70 24.28
C GLY A 303 11.89 17.99 25.78
N LYS A 304 12.68 19.00 26.06
CA LYS A 304 13.01 19.40 27.44
C LYS A 304 11.80 19.92 28.23
N ASP A 305 10.82 20.46 27.54
CA ASP A 305 9.53 20.92 28.08
C ASP A 305 8.49 19.79 28.24
N GLY A 306 8.82 18.57 27.79
CA GLY A 306 7.95 17.41 27.81
C GLY A 306 7.10 17.25 26.54
N GLU A 307 7.15 18.18 25.59
CA GLU A 307 6.41 18.11 24.33
C GLU A 307 7.18 17.35 23.25
N PRO A 308 6.48 16.77 22.24
CA PRO A 308 7.13 16.09 21.13
C PRO A 308 7.96 17.05 20.26
N GLU A 309 9.16 16.63 19.91
CA GLU A 309 10.04 17.32 18.95
C GLU A 309 10.39 16.41 17.79
N TYR A 310 10.33 16.95 16.56
CA TYR A 310 10.85 16.26 15.37
C TYR A 310 12.37 16.24 15.40
N VAL A 311 12.95 15.08 15.08
CA VAL A 311 14.39 14.91 14.99
C VAL A 311 14.80 14.85 13.52
N ASP A 312 15.61 15.80 13.09
CA ASP A 312 16.14 15.81 11.74
C ASP A 312 17.02 14.57 11.47
N ARG A 313 16.90 14.04 10.27
CA ARG A 313 17.77 12.96 9.82
C ARG A 313 19.19 13.47 9.59
N ALA A 314 20.17 12.62 9.83
CA ALA A 314 21.56 12.94 9.53
C ALA A 314 21.74 13.35 8.05
N PRO A 315 22.62 14.32 7.74
CA PRO A 315 22.97 14.63 6.38
C PRO A 315 23.43 13.37 5.62
N GLY A 316 22.92 13.17 4.40
CA GLY A 316 23.25 11.99 3.59
C GLY A 316 22.55 10.69 4.03
N ALA A 317 21.59 10.73 4.96
CA ALA A 317 20.81 9.54 5.32
C ALA A 317 20.07 8.95 4.12
N ALA A 318 20.02 7.61 4.04
CA ALA A 318 19.52 6.86 2.89
C ALA A 318 18.09 7.23 2.48
N LYS A 319 17.85 7.30 1.18
CA LYS A 319 16.55 7.57 0.57
C LYS A 319 16.29 6.56 -0.55
N THR A 320 15.02 6.32 -0.84
CA THR A 320 14.56 5.54 -1.99
C THR A 320 14.66 6.35 -3.29
N GLY A 321 14.39 5.75 -4.43
CA GLY A 321 14.31 6.44 -5.73
C GLY A 321 13.33 7.62 -5.74
N THR A 322 12.15 7.47 -5.11
CA THR A 322 11.18 8.55 -4.89
C THR A 322 11.65 9.63 -3.91
N GLY A 323 12.82 9.47 -3.30
CA GLY A 323 13.33 10.36 -2.27
C GLY A 323 12.76 10.16 -0.87
N TRP A 324 11.97 9.10 -0.65
CA TRP A 324 11.43 8.79 0.68
C TRP A 324 12.54 8.33 1.64
N PRO A 325 12.44 8.69 2.92
CA PRO A 325 13.42 8.26 3.91
C PRO A 325 13.38 6.74 4.12
N VAL A 326 14.55 6.10 4.19
CA VAL A 326 14.67 4.71 4.64
C VAL A 326 14.68 4.71 6.18
N THR A 327 13.63 4.16 6.78
CA THR A 327 13.35 4.20 8.23
C THR A 327 12.68 2.90 8.68
N PRO A 328 13.41 1.78 8.79
CA PRO A 328 12.82 0.48 9.18
C PRO A 328 12.18 0.51 10.57
N GLU A 329 12.63 1.40 11.47
CA GLU A 329 12.02 1.62 12.79
C GLU A 329 10.54 2.04 12.66
N ALA A 330 10.20 2.78 11.62
CA ALA A 330 8.82 3.17 11.34
C ALA A 330 7.91 1.95 11.16
N LEU A 331 8.38 0.90 10.50
CA LEU A 331 7.60 -0.32 10.32
C LEU A 331 7.37 -1.04 11.66
N TYR A 332 8.41 -1.18 12.49
CA TYR A 332 8.28 -1.79 13.82
C TYR A 332 7.31 -1.01 14.73
N TYR A 333 7.52 0.31 14.86
CA TYR A 333 6.69 1.12 15.75
C TYR A 333 5.27 1.33 15.21
N GLY A 334 5.10 1.39 13.89
CA GLY A 334 3.77 1.38 13.27
C GLY A 334 2.99 0.12 13.63
N ILE A 335 3.59 -1.05 13.47
CA ILE A 335 3.00 -2.33 13.88
C ILE A 335 2.64 -2.30 15.36
N ARG A 336 3.58 -1.89 16.22
CA ARG A 336 3.41 -1.86 17.67
C ARG A 336 2.25 -0.95 18.06
N PHE A 337 2.25 0.30 17.61
CA PHE A 337 1.24 1.28 18.00
C PHE A 337 -0.15 0.92 17.51
N LEU A 338 -0.26 0.41 16.28
CA LEU A 338 -1.54 -0.03 15.71
C LEU A 338 -2.09 -1.25 16.45
N THR A 339 -1.24 -2.23 16.78
CA THR A 339 -1.65 -3.42 17.53
C THR A 339 -2.08 -3.08 18.95
N GLU A 340 -1.35 -2.17 19.62
CA GLU A 340 -1.72 -1.68 20.96
C GLU A 340 -3.05 -0.92 20.97
N ARG A 341 -3.43 -0.25 19.85
CA ARG A 341 -4.66 0.53 19.76
C ARG A 341 -5.87 -0.28 19.31
N TYR A 342 -5.72 -1.11 18.27
CA TYR A 342 -6.86 -1.74 17.60
C TYR A 342 -7.04 -3.22 17.93
N HIS A 343 -6.05 -3.90 18.48
CA HIS A 343 -6.09 -5.30 18.94
C HIS A 343 -6.58 -6.32 17.88
N LEU A 344 -6.32 -6.04 16.59
CA LEU A 344 -6.69 -6.92 15.48
C LEU A 344 -5.45 -7.60 14.88
N PRO A 345 -5.62 -8.79 14.28
CA PRO A 345 -4.58 -9.36 13.42
C PRO A 345 -4.20 -8.39 12.31
N LEU A 346 -2.89 -8.20 12.09
CA LEU A 346 -2.35 -7.21 11.17
C LEU A 346 -1.69 -7.86 9.96
N TYR A 347 -2.09 -7.45 8.76
CA TYR A 347 -1.31 -7.61 7.54
C TYR A 347 -0.56 -6.31 7.22
N ILE A 348 0.74 -6.40 6.95
CA ILE A 348 1.41 -5.35 6.18
C ILE A 348 1.00 -5.57 4.73
N THR A 349 0.06 -4.75 4.27
CA THR A 349 -0.57 -4.89 2.95
C THR A 349 0.26 -4.28 1.84
N GLU A 350 1.17 -3.36 2.18
CA GLU A 350 2.21 -2.85 1.30
C GLU A 350 3.42 -2.36 2.09
N ASN A 351 4.60 -2.71 1.62
CA ASN A 351 5.90 -2.11 1.94
C ASN A 351 6.87 -2.43 0.80
N GLY A 352 7.72 -1.49 0.44
CA GLY A 352 8.69 -1.63 -0.65
C GLY A 352 9.42 -0.33 -0.91
N MET A 353 10.28 -0.31 -1.91
CA MET A 353 10.98 0.89 -2.34
C MET A 353 11.07 0.97 -3.86
N SER A 354 11.07 2.18 -4.40
CA SER A 354 11.51 2.43 -5.77
C SER A 354 13.02 2.58 -5.83
N ASP A 355 13.58 2.22 -6.98
CA ASP A 355 14.99 2.40 -7.30
C ASP A 355 15.18 2.73 -8.79
N LEU A 356 16.38 3.17 -9.15
CA LEU A 356 16.80 3.47 -10.54
C LEU A 356 17.31 2.19 -11.21
N ASP A 357 16.49 1.18 -11.28
CA ASP A 357 16.84 -0.14 -11.83
C ASP A 357 17.16 -0.08 -13.32
N ASN A 358 18.27 -0.70 -13.74
CA ASN A 358 18.71 -0.78 -15.14
C ASN A 358 19.15 -2.20 -15.49
N ILE A 359 19.02 -2.56 -16.75
CA ILE A 359 19.58 -3.81 -17.27
C ILE A 359 21.09 -3.65 -17.39
N SER A 360 21.85 -4.49 -16.69
CA SER A 360 23.30 -4.56 -16.73
C SER A 360 23.82 -5.24 -18.03
N ALA A 361 25.14 -5.16 -18.26
CA ALA A 361 25.77 -5.72 -19.45
C ALA A 361 25.60 -7.25 -19.61
N ASP A 362 25.36 -7.96 -18.51
CA ASP A 362 25.05 -9.40 -18.47
C ASP A 362 23.58 -9.72 -18.73
N GLY A 363 22.75 -8.69 -18.94
CA GLY A 363 21.32 -8.82 -19.18
C GLY A 363 20.46 -9.03 -17.94
N GLN A 364 21.04 -8.89 -16.73
CA GLN A 364 20.34 -8.99 -15.45
C GLN A 364 20.06 -7.58 -14.86
N VAL A 365 19.30 -7.54 -13.81
CA VAL A 365 19.03 -6.31 -13.01
C VAL A 365 19.50 -6.54 -11.58
N HIS A 366 20.53 -5.81 -11.20
CA HIS A 366 21.17 -5.88 -9.88
C HIS A 366 20.66 -4.75 -9.00
N ASP A 367 19.80 -5.07 -8.03
CA ASP A 367 19.13 -4.13 -7.16
C ASP A 367 19.47 -4.35 -5.67
N SER A 368 20.77 -4.28 -5.35
CA SER A 368 21.32 -4.51 -4.01
C SER A 368 20.74 -3.57 -2.95
N GLU A 369 20.40 -2.33 -3.33
CA GLU A 369 19.78 -1.36 -2.44
C GLU A 369 18.39 -1.83 -1.99
N ARG A 370 17.60 -2.44 -2.88
CA ARG A 370 16.30 -3.01 -2.54
C ARG A 370 16.45 -4.22 -1.61
N ILE A 371 17.47 -5.05 -1.81
CA ILE A 371 17.77 -6.16 -0.88
C ILE A 371 18.09 -5.59 0.51
N THR A 372 18.95 -4.56 0.59
CA THR A 372 19.30 -3.89 1.85
C THR A 372 18.08 -3.32 2.56
N PHE A 373 17.22 -2.63 1.82
CA PHE A 373 15.97 -2.10 2.33
C PHE A 373 15.07 -3.22 2.88
N LEU A 374 14.82 -4.24 2.08
CA LEU A 374 13.92 -5.34 2.46
C LEU A 374 14.45 -6.11 3.67
N ASP A 375 15.75 -6.37 3.75
CA ASP A 375 16.37 -7.05 4.90
C ASP A 375 16.15 -6.27 6.20
N ALA A 376 16.36 -4.96 6.18
CA ALA A 376 16.15 -4.11 7.35
C ALA A 376 14.67 -4.03 7.76
N TYR A 377 13.76 -3.85 6.80
CA TYR A 377 12.32 -3.74 7.09
C TYR A 377 11.71 -5.08 7.52
N LEU A 378 12.09 -6.19 6.90
CA LEU A 378 11.64 -7.52 7.32
C LEU A 378 12.22 -7.91 8.67
N GLY A 379 13.43 -7.44 9.01
CA GLY A 379 13.99 -7.55 10.36
C GLY A 379 13.13 -6.84 11.41
N ALA A 380 12.60 -5.65 11.06
CA ALA A 380 11.67 -4.91 11.91
C ALA A 380 10.32 -5.67 12.11
N VAL A 381 9.78 -6.28 11.04
CA VAL A 381 8.60 -7.15 11.14
C VAL A 381 8.88 -8.36 12.02
N GLN A 382 10.03 -9.00 11.83
CA GLN A 382 10.41 -10.17 12.63
C GLN A 382 10.55 -9.84 14.11
N ARG A 383 11.14 -8.67 14.45
CA ARG A 383 11.19 -8.16 15.81
C ARG A 383 9.77 -8.05 16.41
N ALA A 384 8.85 -7.44 15.69
CA ALA A 384 7.46 -7.29 16.12
C ALA A 384 6.79 -8.66 16.39
N VAL A 385 6.97 -9.62 15.49
CA VAL A 385 6.44 -10.98 15.64
C VAL A 385 7.07 -11.69 16.86
N ASN A 386 8.38 -11.58 17.05
CA ASN A 386 9.08 -12.19 18.18
C ASN A 386 8.64 -11.58 19.53
N GLU A 387 8.23 -10.33 19.55
CA GLU A 387 7.65 -9.66 20.72
C GLU A 387 6.15 -9.97 20.91
N GLY A 388 5.56 -10.86 20.08
CA GLY A 388 4.19 -11.35 20.22
C GLY A 388 3.11 -10.50 19.56
N MET A 389 3.48 -9.53 18.71
CA MET A 389 2.49 -8.74 17.95
C MET A 389 1.82 -9.60 16.88
N PRO A 390 0.49 -9.49 16.67
CA PRO A 390 -0.27 -10.38 15.81
C PRO A 390 -0.12 -10.05 14.31
N VAL A 391 1.11 -9.95 13.82
CA VAL A 391 1.37 -9.79 12.38
C VAL A 391 1.19 -11.15 11.71
N ILE A 392 0.18 -11.25 10.85
CA ILE A 392 -0.21 -12.50 10.18
C ILE A 392 0.24 -12.58 8.73
N GLY A 393 0.80 -11.50 8.18
CA GLY A 393 1.38 -11.52 6.85
C GLY A 393 1.98 -10.20 6.38
N TYR A 394 2.72 -10.32 5.28
CA TYR A 394 3.43 -9.22 4.63
C TYR A 394 3.30 -9.37 3.12
N PHE A 395 2.92 -8.28 2.45
CA PHE A 395 2.85 -8.14 1.00
C PHE A 395 3.84 -7.09 0.54
N LEU A 396 4.81 -7.52 -0.25
CA LEU A 396 5.78 -6.61 -0.86
C LEU A 396 5.11 -5.80 -1.98
N TRP A 397 5.28 -4.49 -1.95
CA TRP A 397 4.95 -3.62 -3.06
C TRP A 397 6.18 -3.39 -3.92
N THR A 398 6.27 -3.94 -5.13
CA THR A 398 5.25 -4.62 -5.93
C THR A 398 5.87 -5.80 -6.69
N PHE A 399 5.06 -6.64 -7.34
CA PHE A 399 5.60 -7.76 -8.11
C PHE A 399 6.32 -7.28 -9.37
N LEU A 400 5.64 -6.49 -10.22
CA LEU A 400 6.17 -5.95 -11.47
C LEU A 400 6.49 -4.45 -11.31
N ASP A 401 7.55 -3.96 -11.94
CA ASP A 401 7.62 -2.53 -12.25
C ASP A 401 6.37 -2.14 -13.03
N ASN A 402 5.75 -1.00 -12.71
CA ASN A 402 4.46 -0.66 -13.27
C ASN A 402 4.28 0.86 -13.41
N PHE A 403 3.07 1.29 -13.74
CA PHE A 403 2.69 2.70 -13.82
C PHE A 403 2.50 3.28 -12.41
N GLU A 404 3.46 4.09 -11.94
CA GLU A 404 3.44 4.68 -10.60
C GLU A 404 2.67 6.01 -10.57
N TRP A 405 1.40 5.95 -10.89
CA TRP A 405 0.44 7.05 -10.78
C TRP A 405 0.92 8.35 -11.45
N ALA A 406 1.04 9.47 -10.71
CA ALA A 406 1.53 10.73 -11.26
C ALA A 406 3.02 10.70 -11.68
N GLU A 407 3.80 9.77 -11.14
CA GLU A 407 5.22 9.57 -11.49
C GLU A 407 5.39 8.74 -12.78
N GLY A 408 4.32 8.23 -13.38
CA GLY A 408 4.38 7.43 -14.60
C GLY A 408 5.26 6.18 -14.46
N TYR A 409 6.17 5.95 -15.39
CA TYR A 409 7.08 4.80 -15.37
C TYR A 409 8.47 5.12 -14.83
N LYS A 410 8.66 6.30 -14.26
CA LYS A 410 9.94 6.75 -13.71
C LYS A 410 10.37 5.92 -12.50
N GLU A 411 9.42 5.59 -11.62
CA GLU A 411 9.68 4.89 -10.37
C GLU A 411 9.49 3.37 -10.55
N ARG A 412 10.47 2.58 -10.09
CA ARG A 412 10.48 1.12 -10.24
C ARG A 412 10.45 0.42 -8.89
N PHE A 413 9.27 -0.05 -8.49
CA PHE A 413 9.06 -0.74 -7.21
C PHE A 413 9.13 -2.27 -7.32
N GLY A 414 9.13 -2.82 -8.53
CA GLY A 414 8.96 -4.24 -8.78
C GLY A 414 10.11 -5.10 -8.30
N LEU A 415 9.81 -6.34 -7.91
CA LEU A 415 10.78 -7.45 -7.86
C LEU A 415 11.17 -7.90 -9.27
N VAL A 416 10.32 -7.61 -10.24
CA VAL A 416 10.53 -7.97 -11.64
C VAL A 416 10.58 -6.68 -12.47
N TYR A 417 11.68 -6.50 -13.16
CA TYR A 417 11.85 -5.43 -14.13
C TYR A 417 10.96 -5.68 -15.34
N VAL A 418 10.22 -4.66 -15.78
CA VAL A 418 9.45 -4.66 -17.01
C VAL A 418 10.12 -3.74 -18.02
N ASP A 419 10.52 -4.29 -19.14
CA ASP A 419 10.87 -3.50 -20.33
C ASP A 419 9.57 -3.08 -21.01
N TYR A 420 9.13 -1.87 -20.80
CA TYR A 420 7.84 -1.40 -21.31
C TYR A 420 7.75 -1.34 -22.84
N THR A 421 8.89 -1.39 -23.55
CA THR A 421 8.93 -1.43 -25.02
C THR A 421 8.62 -2.83 -25.54
N THR A 422 9.21 -3.86 -24.93
CA THR A 422 9.10 -5.24 -25.39
C THR A 422 8.19 -6.09 -24.53
N GLN A 423 7.77 -5.58 -23.39
CA GLN A 423 7.02 -6.29 -22.36
C GLN A 423 7.78 -7.50 -21.76
N ARG A 424 9.11 -7.54 -21.91
CA ARG A 424 9.95 -8.57 -21.31
C ARG A 424 9.99 -8.41 -19.80
N ARG A 425 9.87 -9.54 -19.07
CA ARG A 425 10.02 -9.61 -17.62
C ARG A 425 11.41 -10.13 -17.27
N ILE A 426 12.12 -9.43 -16.38
CA ILE A 426 13.43 -9.84 -15.87
C ILE A 426 13.33 -9.83 -14.34
N ALA A 427 13.42 -11.01 -13.72
CA ALA A 427 13.47 -11.09 -12.26
C ALA A 427 14.76 -10.41 -11.77
N LYS A 428 14.66 -9.47 -10.83
CA LYS A 428 15.79 -8.75 -10.25
C LYS A 428 16.46 -9.63 -9.17
N ASP A 429 17.65 -9.25 -8.73
CA ASP A 429 18.35 -9.98 -7.65
C ASP A 429 17.51 -10.04 -6.38
N SER A 430 16.78 -8.99 -6.05
CA SER A 430 15.85 -8.96 -4.92
C SER A 430 14.73 -10.01 -5.01
N ALA A 431 14.29 -10.39 -6.20
CA ALA A 431 13.27 -11.43 -6.37
C ALA A 431 13.79 -12.80 -5.93
N TYR A 432 15.03 -13.12 -6.28
CA TYR A 432 15.67 -14.37 -5.87
C TYR A 432 16.00 -14.36 -4.37
N TRP A 433 16.44 -13.23 -3.84
CA TRP A 433 16.68 -13.06 -2.41
C TRP A 433 15.38 -13.20 -1.61
N TYR A 434 14.29 -12.56 -2.03
CA TYR A 434 12.99 -12.64 -1.37
C TYR A 434 12.41 -14.06 -1.41
N ARG A 435 12.64 -14.81 -2.50
CA ARG A 435 12.30 -16.24 -2.59
C ARG A 435 12.95 -17.05 -1.47
N GLU A 436 14.24 -16.85 -1.22
CA GLU A 436 14.93 -17.57 -0.13
C GLU A 436 14.45 -17.11 1.25
N VAL A 437 14.13 -15.84 1.44
CA VAL A 437 13.49 -15.35 2.68
C VAL A 437 12.14 -16.03 2.92
N MET A 438 11.29 -16.10 1.92
CA MET A 438 9.98 -16.76 2.01
C MET A 438 10.13 -18.26 2.32
N LYS A 439 11.07 -18.93 1.68
CA LYS A 439 11.35 -20.36 1.85
C LYS A 439 11.82 -20.67 3.26
N MET A 440 12.65 -19.82 3.84
CA MET A 440 13.19 -19.94 5.19
C MET A 440 12.33 -19.23 6.26
N ASN A 441 11.18 -18.69 5.87
CA ASN A 441 10.29 -17.93 6.76
C ASN A 441 11.01 -16.83 7.55
N GLY A 442 11.98 -16.15 6.91
CA GLY A 442 12.76 -15.06 7.50
C GLY A 442 13.95 -15.47 8.37
N GLU A 443 14.26 -16.77 8.55
CA GLU A 443 15.39 -17.21 9.38
C GLU A 443 16.75 -16.75 8.84
N ASN A 444 16.84 -16.46 7.54
CA ASN A 444 18.05 -15.98 6.87
C ASN A 444 18.21 -14.45 6.82
N LEU A 445 17.32 -13.70 7.49
CA LEU A 445 17.49 -12.24 7.61
C LEU A 445 18.74 -11.89 8.42
N SER A 446 19.39 -10.79 8.10
CA SER A 446 20.65 -10.36 8.70
C SER A 446 20.55 -10.14 10.22
N CYS A 447 19.38 -9.73 10.72
CA CYS A 447 19.13 -9.58 12.17
C CYS A 447 19.26 -10.88 12.97
N ASN A 448 19.19 -12.05 12.31
CA ASN A 448 19.38 -13.36 12.93
C ASN A 448 20.84 -13.87 12.86
N GLN A 449 21.71 -13.17 12.12
CA GLN A 449 23.08 -13.58 11.93
C GLN A 449 23.99 -12.94 12.98
N PRO A 450 25.01 -13.66 13.50
CA PRO A 450 26.02 -13.04 14.34
C PRO A 450 26.73 -11.91 13.59
N CYS A 451 27.01 -10.80 14.28
CA CYS A 451 27.65 -9.62 13.68
C CYS A 451 28.93 -9.94 12.88
N LYS A 452 29.67 -11.00 13.23
CA LYS A 452 30.85 -11.44 12.49
C LYS A 452 30.53 -12.06 11.14
N GLU A 453 29.42 -12.78 11.03
CA GLU A 453 28.98 -13.43 9.79
C GLU A 453 28.36 -12.44 8.83
N ILE A 454 27.62 -11.43 9.34
CA ILE A 454 27.11 -10.31 8.54
C ILE A 454 28.29 -9.59 7.84
N LEU A 455 29.40 -9.39 8.55
CA LEU A 455 30.60 -8.79 8.01
C LEU A 455 31.21 -9.59 6.84
N PHE A 456 31.09 -10.91 6.84
CA PHE A 456 31.68 -11.77 5.81
C PHE A 456 30.70 -12.10 4.67
N MET A 457 29.40 -12.21 4.97
CA MET A 457 28.40 -12.63 3.99
C MET A 457 27.85 -11.46 3.14
N ASN A 458 28.00 -10.22 3.59
CA ASN A 458 27.54 -9.05 2.89
C ASN A 458 28.52 -7.88 3.04
N PRO A 459 29.62 -7.89 2.30
CA PRO A 459 30.56 -6.77 2.33
C PRO A 459 29.92 -5.43 1.94
N VAL A 460 28.80 -5.43 1.19
CA VAL A 460 28.01 -4.24 0.87
C VAL A 460 27.31 -3.67 2.12
N PHE A 461 26.84 -4.51 3.04
CA PHE A 461 26.22 -4.05 4.29
C PHE A 461 27.25 -3.59 5.33
N THR A 462 28.48 -4.13 5.29
CA THR A 462 29.55 -3.75 6.19
C THR A 462 30.32 -2.55 5.71
N HIS A 463 30.21 -2.24 4.47
CA HIS A 463 30.55 -0.94 4.01
C HIS A 463 29.37 -0.07 4.46
N ASN A 464 29.53 0.55 5.62
CA ASN A 464 29.04 1.89 5.66
C ASN A 464 29.26 2.40 4.25
N ILE A 465 28.22 2.49 3.46
CA ILE A 465 28.21 3.12 2.13
C ILE A 465 28.96 4.46 2.16
N TRP A 466 29.37 4.87 3.31
CA TRP A 466 29.88 6.14 3.77
C TRP A 466 31.38 6.16 4.15
N GLY A 467 32.19 5.42 3.53
CA GLY A 467 33.61 5.59 3.68
C GLY A 467 34.27 4.50 4.46
N GLY A 468 34.33 3.44 3.82
CA GLY A 468 35.21 2.39 4.24
C GLY A 468 36.64 2.81 4.34
N THR A 469 36.98 3.46 5.45
CA THR A 469 38.39 3.52 5.92
C THR A 469 39.02 2.11 5.91
N ARG A 470 38.22 1.05 5.95
CA ARG A 470 38.68 -0.34 5.79
C ARG A 470 39.00 -0.71 4.35
N LEU A 471 38.17 -0.34 3.36
CA LEU A 471 38.47 -0.55 1.94
C LEU A 471 39.80 0.11 1.54
N ASN A 472 40.03 1.35 2.00
CA ASN A 472 41.26 2.07 1.73
C ASN A 472 42.47 1.39 2.35
N ARG A 473 42.35 0.70 3.50
CA ARG A 473 43.43 -0.10 4.12
C ARG A 473 43.75 -1.38 3.38
N GLU A 474 42.71 -2.10 2.91
CA GLU A 474 42.91 -3.37 2.21
C GLU A 474 43.44 -3.21 0.78
N PHE A 475 43.10 -2.11 0.11
CA PHE A 475 43.58 -1.81 -1.24
C PHE A 475 44.80 -0.83 -1.30
N GLY A 476 45.38 -0.47 -0.16
CA GLY A 476 46.64 0.25 -0.09
C GLY A 476 46.60 1.70 -0.57
N TYR A 477 45.42 2.31 -0.62
CA TYR A 477 45.33 3.75 -0.94
C TYR A 477 45.66 4.60 0.30
N PRO A 478 46.56 5.59 0.19
CA PRO A 478 46.85 6.47 1.31
C PRO A 478 45.62 7.31 1.66
N ILE A 479 45.35 7.43 2.95
CA ILE A 479 44.36 8.36 3.49
C ILE A 479 45.06 9.69 3.61
N GLU A 480 44.72 10.65 2.78
CA GLU A 480 45.03 12.06 3.05
C GLU A 480 43.99 12.71 3.94
#